data_c7bb001a57160b1efe7384ec60b3bcca
#
_entry.id   c7bb001a57160b1efe7384ec60b3bcca
#
_cell.length_a   1.000
_cell.length_b   1.000
_cell.length_c   1.000
_cell.angle_alpha   90.00
_cell.angle_beta   90.00
_cell.angle_gamma   90.00
#
_symmetry.space_group_name_H-M   'P 1'
#
loop_
_entity.id
_entity.type
_entity.pdbx_description
1 polymer ?
#
loop_
_entity_poly.entity_id
_entity_poly.type
_entity_poly.pdbx_seq_one_letter_code
_entity_poly.pdbx_strand_id
1 'polypeptide(L)'
;MNSVIDFHSHILCGVDHGTGSRKESKAQIEMMSRAGTSLAVATSHFYPERHTVDSFRQAVRTAQEKLATVTFDCAPVELCIGAEILVCHGLESIDGLDRLCIRGTNILLLEMPTAQNWQHGAMGAVERIIDMGYTAVLAHIDRYIGKHERDIDELLSLGALAQINASAISSFFLKRKMLSYIDGGYVCALGSDLHGTDPKAYKDFSALRSKLGDERFSGIMQKSARLLENAERFSVNT
;
A
#
# COMPACT_ATOMS: atom_id res chain seq x y z
N MET A 1 -13.51 18.92 -0.32
CA MET A 1 -12.77 18.19 -1.37
C MET A 1 -12.47 16.80 -0.83
N ASN A 2 -12.68 15.74 -1.59
CA ASN A 2 -12.31 14.40 -1.12
C ASN A 2 -10.79 14.34 -1.00
N SER A 3 -10.30 13.82 0.13
CA SER A 3 -8.87 13.58 0.39
C SER A 3 -8.29 12.69 -0.70
N VAL A 4 -7.14 13.04 -1.26
CA VAL A 4 -6.41 12.16 -2.17
C VAL A 4 -5.47 11.31 -1.34
N ILE A 5 -5.67 10.00 -1.40
CA ILE A 5 -4.97 9.02 -0.57
C ILE A 5 -4.06 8.17 -1.45
N ASP A 6 -2.78 8.17 -1.14
CA ASP A 6 -1.81 7.21 -1.66
C ASP A 6 -1.66 6.06 -0.65
N PHE A 7 -2.24 4.91 -0.97
CA PHE A 7 -2.35 3.81 -0.01
C PHE A 7 -1.10 2.91 0.05
N HIS A 8 -0.13 3.11 -0.84
CA HIS A 8 1.06 2.26 -0.94
C HIS A 8 2.28 3.07 -1.38
N SER A 9 3.25 3.23 -0.47
CA SER A 9 4.47 3.98 -0.74
C SER A 9 5.61 3.62 0.21
N HIS A 10 6.87 3.75 -0.25
CA HIS A 10 8.08 3.39 0.51
C HIS A 10 8.86 4.66 0.91
N ILE A 11 8.27 5.43 1.85
CA ILE A 11 8.74 6.76 2.23
C ILE A 11 9.81 6.72 3.33
N LEU A 12 9.79 5.70 4.20
CA LEU A 12 10.59 5.66 5.41
C LEU A 12 12.04 5.27 5.11
N CYS A 13 12.97 6.22 5.23
CA CYS A 13 14.36 6.00 4.84
C CYS A 13 15.08 4.93 5.67
N GLY A 14 15.71 3.98 4.98
CA GLY A 14 16.54 2.93 5.57
C GLY A 14 15.77 1.84 6.30
N VAL A 15 14.45 1.73 6.07
CA VAL A 15 13.64 0.58 6.54
C VAL A 15 13.70 -0.55 5.51
N ASP A 16 13.59 -0.20 4.24
CA ASP A 16 13.67 -1.09 3.10
C ASP A 16 14.51 -0.46 1.96
N HIS A 17 14.33 -0.93 0.73
CA HIS A 17 15.02 -0.39 -0.45
C HIS A 17 14.30 0.78 -1.11
N GLY A 18 13.21 1.30 -0.50
CA GLY A 18 12.40 2.39 -1.05
C GLY A 18 13.13 3.73 -1.06
N THR A 19 13.63 4.19 0.09
CA THR A 19 14.44 5.40 0.20
C THR A 19 15.69 5.17 1.04
N GLY A 20 16.84 5.64 0.54
CA GLY A 20 18.12 5.51 1.23
C GLY A 20 18.43 6.66 2.20
N SER A 21 17.71 7.79 2.12
CA SER A 21 18.06 8.99 2.89
C SER A 21 16.86 9.85 3.26
N ARG A 22 17.01 10.66 4.34
CA ARG A 22 16.01 11.68 4.71
C ARG A 22 15.72 12.67 3.58
N LYS A 23 16.72 12.99 2.77
CA LYS A 23 16.57 13.88 1.62
C LYS A 23 15.63 13.30 0.57
N GLU A 24 15.75 12.00 0.32
CA GLU A 24 14.83 11.29 -0.60
C GLU A 24 13.42 11.20 -0.02
N SER A 25 13.27 10.84 1.27
CA SER A 25 11.96 10.85 1.94
C SER A 25 11.30 12.23 1.84
N LYS A 26 12.05 13.32 2.10
CA LYS A 26 11.56 14.69 1.92
C LYS A 26 11.09 14.92 0.48
N ALA A 27 11.91 14.60 -0.49
CA ALA A 27 11.59 14.81 -1.90
C ALA A 27 10.35 14.01 -2.35
N GLN A 28 10.18 12.79 -1.85
CA GLN A 28 8.96 12.00 -2.07
C GLN A 28 7.72 12.70 -1.52
N ILE A 29 7.74 13.12 -0.25
CA ILE A 29 6.59 13.77 0.40
C ILE A 29 6.24 15.09 -0.31
N GLU A 30 7.24 15.88 -0.69
CA GLU A 30 7.01 17.11 -1.44
C GLU A 30 6.43 16.84 -2.84
N MET A 31 6.82 15.73 -3.47
CA MET A 31 6.25 15.30 -4.75
C MET A 31 4.80 14.87 -4.58
N MET A 32 4.48 14.13 -3.51
CA MET A 32 3.12 13.76 -3.11
C MET A 32 2.23 14.98 -2.91
N SER A 33 2.70 15.93 -2.11
CA SER A 33 1.99 17.18 -1.83
C SER A 33 1.69 17.96 -3.12
N ARG A 34 2.69 18.12 -3.99
CA ARG A 34 2.50 18.80 -5.29
C ARG A 34 1.50 18.11 -6.21
N ALA A 35 1.36 16.79 -6.10
CA ALA A 35 0.36 16.01 -6.83
C ALA A 35 -1.04 16.04 -6.17
N GLY A 36 -1.20 16.74 -5.04
CA GLY A 36 -2.46 16.88 -4.33
C GLY A 36 -2.78 15.77 -3.35
N THR A 37 -1.81 14.87 -3.05
CA THR A 37 -1.96 13.85 -2.01
C THR A 37 -2.02 14.53 -0.64
N SER A 38 -3.05 14.22 0.13
CA SER A 38 -3.24 14.75 1.50
C SER A 38 -2.96 13.70 2.58
N LEU A 39 -3.01 12.43 2.22
CA LEU A 39 -2.74 11.29 3.10
C LEU A 39 -1.97 10.22 2.33
N ALA A 40 -0.88 9.71 2.90
CA ALA A 40 -0.15 8.57 2.37
C ALA A 40 0.03 7.49 3.42
N VAL A 41 0.03 6.23 2.99
CA VAL A 41 0.38 5.10 3.84
C VAL A 41 1.82 4.69 3.53
N ALA A 42 2.70 4.83 4.53
CA ALA A 42 4.07 4.35 4.45
C ALA A 42 4.09 2.85 4.76
N THR A 43 4.30 2.05 3.73
CA THR A 43 4.16 0.60 3.72
C THR A 43 5.47 -0.09 3.40
N SER A 44 6.53 0.22 4.16
CA SER A 44 7.83 -0.41 3.96
C SER A 44 7.74 -1.94 3.97
N HIS A 45 8.57 -2.59 3.16
CA HIS A 45 8.59 -4.05 3.05
C HIS A 45 8.92 -4.75 4.36
N PHE A 46 8.11 -5.74 4.72
CA PHE A 46 8.38 -6.72 5.74
C PHE A 46 8.55 -8.10 5.11
N TYR A 47 9.74 -8.65 5.23
CA TYR A 47 10.10 -10.00 4.75
C TYR A 47 10.23 -10.94 5.96
N PRO A 48 9.27 -11.87 6.19
CA PRO A 48 9.28 -12.76 7.36
C PRO A 48 10.56 -13.58 7.53
N GLU A 49 11.22 -13.92 6.42
CA GLU A 49 12.48 -14.68 6.44
C GLU A 49 13.70 -13.84 6.87
N ARG A 50 13.58 -12.50 6.85
CA ARG A 50 14.70 -11.57 7.09
C ARG A 50 14.54 -10.73 8.33
N HIS A 51 13.30 -10.51 8.76
CA HIS A 51 12.96 -9.58 9.84
C HIS A 51 12.13 -10.27 10.90
N THR A 52 12.40 -9.96 12.15
CA THR A 52 11.40 -10.12 13.21
C THR A 52 10.50 -8.89 13.23
N VAL A 53 9.27 -9.03 13.73
CA VAL A 53 8.34 -7.89 13.87
C VAL A 53 8.97 -6.79 14.73
N ASP A 54 9.71 -7.14 15.79
CA ASP A 54 10.37 -6.16 16.64
C ASP A 54 11.48 -5.40 15.93
N SER A 55 12.34 -6.08 15.14
CA SER A 55 13.42 -5.43 14.40
C SER A 55 12.86 -4.49 13.33
N PHE A 56 11.82 -4.89 12.61
CA PHE A 56 11.13 -4.07 11.64
C PHE A 56 10.52 -2.82 12.28
N ARG A 57 9.76 -3.00 13.37
CA ARG A 57 9.14 -1.87 14.09
C ARG A 57 10.17 -0.89 14.67
N GLN A 58 11.32 -1.39 15.11
CA GLN A 58 12.40 -0.53 15.57
C GLN A 58 12.98 0.31 14.40
N ALA A 59 13.20 -0.31 13.24
CA ALA A 59 13.63 0.42 12.04
C ALA A 59 12.63 1.51 11.62
N VAL A 60 11.32 1.17 11.62
CA VAL A 60 10.23 2.10 11.32
C VAL A 60 10.23 3.28 12.30
N ARG A 61 10.33 3.03 13.62
CA ARG A 61 10.40 4.11 14.64
C ARG A 61 11.59 5.04 14.40
N THR A 62 12.76 4.46 14.17
CA THR A 62 13.97 5.24 13.89
C THR A 62 13.83 6.10 12.63
N ALA A 63 13.19 5.58 11.58
CA ALA A 63 12.92 6.33 10.37
C ALA A 63 11.90 7.47 10.60
N GLN A 64 10.84 7.23 11.38
CA GLN A 64 9.88 8.27 11.76
C GLN A 64 10.54 9.39 12.58
N GLU A 65 11.38 9.06 13.57
CA GLU A 65 12.13 10.04 14.36
C GLU A 65 13.04 10.91 13.46
N LYS A 66 13.72 10.29 12.50
CA LYS A 66 14.51 11.01 11.51
C LYS A 66 13.67 11.92 10.62
N LEU A 67 12.48 11.47 10.22
CA LEU A 67 11.58 12.23 9.36
C LEU A 67 10.96 13.43 10.11
N ALA A 68 10.66 13.26 11.41
CA ALA A 68 10.13 14.32 12.26
C ALA A 68 11.08 15.53 12.42
N THR A 69 12.38 15.37 12.11
CA THR A 69 13.36 16.46 12.15
C THR A 69 13.50 17.20 10.82
N VAL A 70 12.72 16.81 9.81
CA VAL A 70 12.78 17.41 8.47
C VAL A 70 11.75 18.53 8.36
N THR A 71 12.17 19.69 7.85
CA THR A 71 11.27 20.79 7.46
C THR A 71 10.86 20.63 6.01
N PHE A 72 9.59 20.86 5.74
CA PHE A 72 8.99 20.73 4.40
C PHE A 72 8.52 22.08 3.87
N ASP A 73 8.76 22.32 2.58
CA ASP A 73 8.34 23.54 1.87
C ASP A 73 7.12 23.24 0.98
N CYS A 74 6.11 22.56 1.56
CA CYS A 74 4.92 22.13 0.82
C CYS A 74 3.70 22.05 1.75
N ALA A 75 2.51 21.89 1.17
CA ALA A 75 1.32 21.61 1.96
C ALA A 75 1.48 20.28 2.72
N PRO A 76 0.95 20.17 3.96
CA PRO A 76 1.10 18.98 4.79
C PRO A 76 0.56 17.72 4.10
N VAL A 77 1.29 16.61 4.23
CA VAL A 77 0.82 15.26 3.90
C VAL A 77 0.79 14.46 5.20
N GLU A 78 -0.39 14.02 5.60
CA GLU A 78 -0.50 13.10 6.74
C GLU A 78 0.03 11.71 6.36
N LEU A 79 0.71 11.05 7.29
CA LEU A 79 1.20 9.69 7.10
C LEU A 79 0.49 8.71 8.04
N CYS A 80 -0.02 7.62 7.50
CA CYS A 80 -0.30 6.40 8.24
C CYS A 80 0.88 5.45 8.10
N ILE A 81 1.14 4.66 9.12
CA ILE A 81 2.28 3.72 9.13
C ILE A 81 1.74 2.30 9.10
N GLY A 82 2.20 1.53 8.14
CA GLY A 82 1.90 0.10 7.97
C GLY A 82 3.12 -0.67 7.51
N ALA A 83 2.88 -1.85 6.99
CA ALA A 83 3.88 -2.69 6.33
C ALA A 83 3.32 -3.26 5.04
N GLU A 84 4.14 -3.41 4.01
CA GLU A 84 3.88 -4.32 2.90
C GLU A 84 4.50 -5.67 3.24
N ILE A 85 3.67 -6.68 3.45
CA ILE A 85 4.07 -7.95 4.03
C ILE A 85 4.16 -9.00 2.91
N LEU A 86 5.36 -9.55 2.69
CA LEU A 86 5.51 -10.67 1.76
C LEU A 86 4.81 -11.91 2.33
N VAL A 87 3.81 -12.40 1.61
CA VAL A 87 3.06 -13.60 2.01
C VAL A 87 3.93 -14.84 1.83
N CYS A 88 4.03 -15.63 2.89
CA CYS A 88 4.68 -16.94 2.90
C CYS A 88 3.83 -17.95 3.66
N HIS A 89 4.18 -19.22 3.56
CA HIS A 89 3.56 -20.27 4.37
C HIS A 89 3.76 -19.98 5.86
N GLY A 90 2.69 -20.02 6.65
CA GLY A 90 2.73 -19.81 8.09
C GLY A 90 2.75 -18.32 8.52
N LEU A 91 2.57 -17.38 7.59
CA LEU A 91 2.52 -15.95 7.90
C LEU A 91 1.50 -15.63 9.00
N GLU A 92 0.34 -16.27 8.98
CA GLU A 92 -0.73 -16.11 9.98
C GLU A 92 -0.32 -16.48 11.41
N SER A 93 0.75 -17.25 11.56
CA SER A 93 1.26 -17.72 12.87
C SER A 93 2.42 -16.87 13.40
N ILE A 94 2.80 -15.80 12.70
CA ILE A 94 3.91 -14.93 13.15
C ILE A 94 3.49 -14.19 14.42
N ASP A 95 4.32 -14.27 15.46
CA ASP A 95 4.13 -13.52 16.70
C ASP A 95 4.16 -12.00 16.44
N GLY A 96 3.11 -11.30 16.87
CA GLY A 96 2.94 -9.87 16.67
C GLY A 96 2.49 -9.47 15.25
N LEU A 97 1.82 -10.36 14.50
CA LEU A 97 1.25 -10.05 13.18
C LEU A 97 0.36 -8.78 13.21
N ASP A 98 -0.42 -8.61 14.28
CA ASP A 98 -1.26 -7.43 14.52
C ASP A 98 -0.46 -6.11 14.49
N ARG A 99 0.80 -6.16 14.86
CA ARG A 99 1.71 -5.01 14.91
C ARG A 99 2.25 -4.60 13.53
N LEU A 100 1.97 -5.39 12.49
CA LEU A 100 2.27 -5.10 11.08
C LEU A 100 1.08 -4.44 10.37
N CYS A 101 -0.09 -4.41 11.00
CA CYS A 101 -1.24 -3.68 10.47
C CYS A 101 -0.93 -2.18 10.27
N ILE A 102 -1.66 -1.54 9.39
CA ILE A 102 -1.73 -0.07 9.38
C ILE A 102 -2.19 0.34 10.77
N ARG A 103 -1.38 1.16 11.47
CA ARG A 103 -1.58 1.48 12.88
C ARG A 103 -2.98 2.02 13.16
N GLY A 104 -3.59 1.53 14.23
CA GLY A 104 -4.96 1.85 14.62
C GLY A 104 -6.04 1.09 13.86
N THR A 105 -5.65 0.17 12.97
CA THR A 105 -6.58 -0.65 12.18
C THR A 105 -6.26 -2.14 12.28
N ASN A 106 -7.09 -2.98 11.65
CA ASN A 106 -6.85 -4.41 11.44
C ASN A 106 -6.41 -4.73 9.99
N ILE A 107 -5.91 -3.74 9.24
CA ILE A 107 -5.58 -3.88 7.83
C ILE A 107 -4.16 -4.36 7.66
N LEU A 108 -3.98 -5.45 6.93
CA LEU A 108 -2.69 -5.97 6.46
C LEU A 108 -2.59 -5.76 4.94
N LEU A 109 -1.55 -5.08 4.48
CA LEU A 109 -1.23 -4.98 3.06
C LEU A 109 -0.29 -6.14 2.70
N LEU A 110 -0.78 -7.05 1.85
CA LEU A 110 -0.17 -8.34 1.59
C LEU A 110 0.40 -8.40 0.17
N GLU A 111 1.72 -8.52 0.04
CA GLU A 111 2.40 -8.77 -1.22
C GLU A 111 2.45 -10.27 -1.51
N MET A 112 1.85 -10.71 -2.62
CA MET A 112 1.90 -12.11 -3.01
C MET A 112 3.24 -12.47 -3.68
N PRO A 113 3.79 -13.68 -3.46
CA PRO A 113 5.07 -14.05 -4.05
C PRO A 113 5.00 -14.16 -5.57
N THR A 114 5.92 -13.50 -6.28
CA THR A 114 5.91 -13.43 -7.75
C THR A 114 6.36 -14.71 -8.46
N ALA A 115 7.21 -15.51 -7.79
CA ALA A 115 7.89 -16.66 -8.38
C ALA A 115 7.28 -18.01 -7.98
N GLN A 116 6.34 -18.06 -7.03
CA GLN A 116 5.80 -19.29 -6.45
C GLN A 116 4.39 -19.57 -6.97
N ASN A 117 4.03 -20.85 -6.95
CA ASN A 117 2.62 -21.22 -7.06
C ASN A 117 1.93 -20.92 -5.71
N TRP A 118 0.93 -20.05 -5.72
CA TRP A 118 0.23 -19.59 -4.51
C TRP A 118 -0.54 -20.69 -3.79
N GLN A 119 -0.98 -21.71 -4.54
CA GLN A 119 -1.67 -22.89 -3.99
C GLN A 119 -0.81 -23.67 -2.97
N HIS A 120 0.50 -23.50 -2.99
CA HIS A 120 1.43 -24.16 -2.06
C HIS A 120 1.69 -23.35 -0.78
N GLY A 121 0.65 -22.74 -0.21
CA GLY A 121 0.69 -22.15 1.13
C GLY A 121 0.37 -20.66 1.21
N ALA A 122 0.66 -19.87 0.18
CA ALA A 122 0.39 -18.44 0.22
C ALA A 122 -1.13 -18.13 0.26
N MET A 123 -1.93 -18.81 -0.56
CA MET A 123 -3.39 -18.64 -0.52
C MET A 123 -3.98 -19.02 0.83
N GLY A 124 -3.61 -20.19 1.36
CA GLY A 124 -4.10 -20.63 2.68
C GLY A 124 -3.65 -19.72 3.83
N ALA A 125 -2.51 -19.03 3.71
CA ALA A 125 -2.10 -18.03 4.68
C ALA A 125 -3.03 -16.80 4.65
N VAL A 126 -3.36 -16.31 3.44
CA VAL A 126 -4.30 -15.18 3.28
C VAL A 126 -5.71 -15.56 3.77
N GLU A 127 -6.20 -16.75 3.44
CA GLU A 127 -7.49 -17.25 3.91
C GLU A 127 -7.55 -17.27 5.46
N ARG A 128 -6.54 -17.84 6.12
CA ARG A 128 -6.47 -17.84 7.60
C ARG A 128 -6.36 -16.45 8.20
N ILE A 129 -5.66 -15.53 7.57
CA ILE A 129 -5.60 -14.13 7.98
C ILE A 129 -7.00 -13.49 7.94
N ILE A 130 -7.78 -13.76 6.91
CA ILE A 130 -9.18 -13.30 6.81
C ILE A 130 -10.03 -13.94 7.91
N ASP A 131 -9.92 -15.26 8.13
CA ASP A 131 -10.64 -15.99 9.17
C ASP A 131 -10.31 -15.49 10.60
N MET A 132 -9.09 -15.00 10.82
CA MET A 132 -8.67 -14.36 12.08
C MET A 132 -9.28 -12.95 12.27
N GLY A 133 -10.02 -12.41 11.30
CA GLY A 133 -10.70 -11.12 11.38
C GLY A 133 -9.85 -9.93 10.90
N TYR A 134 -8.71 -10.17 10.26
CA TYR A 134 -7.95 -9.10 9.61
C TYR A 134 -8.61 -8.71 8.27
N THR A 135 -8.45 -7.44 7.91
CA THR A 135 -8.77 -6.98 6.57
C THR A 135 -7.54 -7.18 5.67
N ALA A 136 -7.56 -8.23 4.86
CA ALA A 136 -6.51 -8.54 3.91
C ALA A 136 -6.65 -7.65 2.66
N VAL A 137 -5.67 -6.80 2.39
CA VAL A 137 -5.57 -6.00 1.16
C VAL A 137 -4.41 -6.54 0.34
N LEU A 138 -4.69 -7.11 -0.83
CA LEU A 138 -3.67 -7.61 -1.75
C LEU A 138 -3.00 -6.41 -2.43
N ALA A 139 -1.68 -6.27 -2.24
CA ALA A 139 -0.89 -5.21 -2.85
C ALA A 139 -0.79 -5.41 -4.36
N HIS A 140 -0.80 -4.32 -5.11
CA HIS A 140 -0.54 -4.22 -6.55
C HIS A 140 -0.95 -5.48 -7.36
N ILE A 141 -2.24 -5.88 -7.27
CA ILE A 141 -2.73 -7.08 -7.96
C ILE A 141 -2.46 -7.07 -9.47
N ASP A 142 -2.26 -5.90 -10.02
CA ASP A 142 -1.91 -5.69 -11.43
C ASP A 142 -0.60 -6.38 -11.85
N ARG A 143 0.34 -6.59 -10.90
CA ARG A 143 1.60 -7.31 -11.17
C ARG A 143 1.41 -8.81 -11.43
N TYR A 144 0.29 -9.37 -11.02
CA TYR A 144 0.02 -10.81 -11.08
C TYR A 144 -0.91 -11.21 -12.24
N ILE A 145 -1.46 -10.22 -12.97
CA ILE A 145 -2.32 -10.46 -14.12
C ILE A 145 -1.58 -11.27 -15.20
N GLY A 146 -2.28 -12.25 -15.75
CA GLY A 146 -1.73 -13.18 -16.74
C GLY A 146 -1.13 -14.46 -16.14
N LYS A 147 -0.75 -14.46 -14.85
CA LYS A 147 -0.21 -15.65 -14.17
C LYS A 147 -1.16 -16.18 -13.10
N HIS A 148 -1.75 -15.31 -12.31
CA HIS A 148 -2.51 -15.63 -11.08
C HIS A 148 -3.91 -15.04 -11.06
N GLU A 149 -4.53 -14.80 -12.22
CA GLU A 149 -5.87 -14.18 -12.25
C GLU A 149 -6.92 -15.01 -11.49
N ARG A 150 -6.88 -16.34 -11.63
CA ARG A 150 -7.82 -17.24 -10.93
C ARG A 150 -7.60 -17.22 -9.42
N ASP A 151 -6.34 -17.21 -9.00
CA ASP A 151 -5.99 -17.18 -7.58
C ASP A 151 -6.42 -15.82 -6.97
N ILE A 152 -6.27 -14.71 -7.70
CA ILE A 152 -6.78 -13.40 -7.30
C ILE A 152 -8.31 -13.43 -7.16
N ASP A 153 -9.02 -13.91 -8.20
CA ASP A 153 -10.47 -13.98 -8.19
C ASP A 153 -10.99 -14.83 -7.00
N GLU A 154 -10.30 -15.93 -6.67
CA GLU A 154 -10.58 -16.78 -5.51
C GLU A 154 -10.39 -16.02 -4.19
N LEU A 155 -9.24 -15.39 -3.97
CA LEU A 155 -8.97 -14.61 -2.76
C LEU A 155 -9.95 -13.45 -2.57
N LEU A 156 -10.31 -12.76 -3.66
CA LEU A 156 -11.32 -11.69 -3.62
C LEU A 156 -12.70 -12.24 -3.25
N SER A 157 -13.05 -13.44 -3.72
CA SER A 157 -14.31 -14.11 -3.35
C SER A 157 -14.38 -14.54 -1.89
N LEU A 158 -13.21 -14.80 -1.27
CA LEU A 158 -13.06 -15.10 0.16
C LEU A 158 -13.09 -13.85 1.06
N GLY A 159 -13.14 -12.66 0.46
CA GLY A 159 -13.25 -11.40 1.20
C GLY A 159 -11.98 -10.55 1.24
N ALA A 160 -10.92 -10.95 0.54
CA ALA A 160 -9.78 -10.04 0.35
C ALA A 160 -10.20 -8.82 -0.47
N LEU A 161 -9.51 -7.71 -0.24
CA LEU A 161 -9.63 -6.48 -1.02
C LEU A 161 -8.39 -6.29 -1.89
N ALA A 162 -8.48 -5.42 -2.89
CA ALA A 162 -7.40 -5.18 -3.82
C ALA A 162 -6.87 -3.74 -3.76
N GLN A 163 -5.55 -3.59 -3.74
CA GLN A 163 -4.86 -2.36 -4.10
C GLN A 163 -4.26 -2.52 -5.50
N ILE A 164 -4.35 -1.48 -6.33
CA ILE A 164 -3.75 -1.42 -7.66
C ILE A 164 -2.80 -0.23 -7.77
N ASN A 165 -1.74 -0.43 -8.56
CA ASN A 165 -0.78 0.65 -8.84
C ASN A 165 -1.31 1.61 -9.91
N ALA A 166 -0.97 2.88 -9.76
CA ALA A 166 -1.36 3.94 -10.70
C ALA A 166 -0.91 3.65 -12.14
N SER A 167 0.26 3.01 -12.29
CA SER A 167 0.82 2.62 -13.58
C SER A 167 -0.06 1.63 -14.35
N ALA A 168 -0.81 0.78 -13.65
CA ALA A 168 -1.72 -0.19 -14.27
C ALA A 168 -2.85 0.48 -15.06
N ILE A 169 -3.38 1.60 -14.55
CA ILE A 169 -4.41 2.40 -15.23
C ILE A 169 -3.85 3.14 -16.44
N SER A 170 -2.55 3.38 -16.48
CA SER A 170 -1.84 3.95 -17.64
C SER A 170 -1.50 2.90 -18.69
N SER A 171 -1.53 1.62 -18.35
CA SER A 171 -1.22 0.51 -19.25
C SER A 171 -2.39 0.19 -20.16
N PHE A 172 -2.12 0.13 -21.48
CA PHE A 172 -3.13 -0.29 -22.46
C PHE A 172 -3.65 -1.72 -22.21
N PHE A 173 -2.77 -2.63 -21.78
CA PHE A 173 -3.11 -4.03 -21.58
C PHE A 173 -3.83 -4.30 -20.24
N LEU A 174 -3.42 -3.62 -19.17
CA LEU A 174 -3.94 -3.87 -17.82
C LEU A 174 -5.22 -3.08 -17.51
N LYS A 175 -5.36 -1.89 -18.10
CA LYS A 175 -6.47 -0.97 -17.78
C LYS A 175 -7.84 -1.63 -17.82
N ARG A 176 -8.15 -2.40 -18.87
CA ARG A 176 -9.47 -3.06 -19.01
C ARG A 176 -9.75 -4.03 -17.86
N LYS A 177 -8.76 -4.83 -17.48
CA LYS A 177 -8.90 -5.80 -16.37
C LYS A 177 -9.02 -5.07 -15.03
N MET A 178 -8.21 -4.03 -14.81
CA MET A 178 -8.30 -3.21 -13.59
C MET A 178 -9.66 -2.52 -13.47
N LEU A 179 -10.20 -1.99 -14.56
CA LEU A 179 -11.56 -1.40 -14.57
C LEU A 179 -12.62 -2.44 -14.19
N SER A 180 -12.50 -3.70 -14.62
CA SER A 180 -13.45 -4.74 -14.22
C SER A 180 -13.40 -5.04 -12.71
N TYR A 181 -12.23 -5.03 -12.08
CA TYR A 181 -12.11 -5.17 -10.62
C TYR A 181 -12.63 -3.95 -9.86
N ILE A 182 -12.42 -2.74 -10.41
CA ILE A 182 -12.97 -1.50 -9.85
C ILE A 182 -14.50 -1.53 -9.89
N ASP A 183 -15.08 -1.81 -11.04
CA ASP A 183 -16.52 -1.84 -11.27
C ASP A 183 -17.20 -2.99 -10.49
N GLY A 184 -16.50 -4.11 -10.31
CA GLY A 184 -16.88 -5.21 -9.43
C GLY A 184 -16.82 -4.91 -7.93
N GLY A 185 -16.27 -3.75 -7.56
CA GLY A 185 -16.22 -3.30 -6.16
C GLY A 185 -15.06 -3.86 -5.34
N TYR A 186 -14.17 -4.65 -5.94
CA TYR A 186 -13.05 -5.31 -5.25
C TYR A 186 -11.90 -4.37 -4.90
N VAL A 187 -11.68 -3.33 -5.73
CA VAL A 187 -10.60 -2.36 -5.51
C VAL A 187 -10.99 -1.39 -4.40
N CYS A 188 -10.21 -1.37 -3.34
CA CYS A 188 -10.39 -0.48 -2.20
C CYS A 188 -9.38 0.66 -2.15
N ALA A 189 -8.26 0.54 -2.89
CA ALA A 189 -7.13 1.46 -2.76
C ALA A 189 -6.34 1.62 -4.06
N LEU A 190 -5.78 2.82 -4.23
CA LEU A 190 -4.80 3.17 -5.26
C LEU A 190 -3.47 3.47 -4.58
N GLY A 191 -2.36 3.03 -5.18
CA GLY A 191 -1.03 3.29 -4.67
C GLY A 191 -0.07 3.78 -5.76
N SER A 192 0.90 4.59 -5.37
CA SER A 192 2.02 4.94 -6.24
C SER A 192 3.06 3.82 -6.29
N ASP A 193 3.21 3.10 -5.18
CA ASP A 193 4.28 2.13 -4.95
C ASP A 193 5.65 2.78 -5.20
N LEU A 194 5.76 4.03 -4.71
CA LEU A 194 6.89 4.89 -4.98
C LEU A 194 8.13 4.45 -4.21
N HIS A 195 9.17 4.08 -4.96
CA HIS A 195 10.51 3.81 -4.46
C HIS A 195 11.46 4.93 -4.92
N GLY A 196 12.11 5.59 -3.99
CA GLY A 196 12.94 6.76 -4.32
C GLY A 196 12.14 7.92 -4.91
N THR A 197 12.76 8.71 -5.77
CA THR A 197 12.15 9.90 -6.38
C THR A 197 11.81 9.65 -7.86
N ASP A 198 11.03 8.62 -8.17
CA ASP A 198 10.59 8.37 -9.55
C ASP A 198 9.45 9.32 -9.95
N PRO A 199 9.73 10.35 -10.78
CA PRO A 199 8.72 11.30 -11.23
C PRO A 199 7.60 10.65 -12.06
N LYS A 200 7.88 9.49 -12.71
CA LYS A 200 6.91 8.80 -13.55
C LYS A 200 5.81 8.16 -12.70
N ALA A 201 6.16 7.53 -11.57
CA ALA A 201 5.18 6.93 -10.67
C ALA A 201 4.17 7.99 -10.19
N TYR A 202 4.65 9.17 -9.81
CA TYR A 202 3.76 10.25 -9.38
C TYR A 202 3.01 10.94 -10.52
N LYS A 203 3.58 11.02 -11.71
CA LYS A 203 2.86 11.47 -12.90
C LYS A 203 1.67 10.53 -13.20
N ASP A 204 1.88 9.22 -13.09
CA ASP A 204 0.81 8.25 -13.28
C ASP A 204 -0.24 8.37 -12.17
N PHE A 205 0.18 8.55 -10.91
CA PHE A 205 -0.72 8.72 -9.77
C PHE A 205 -1.56 10.00 -9.88
N SER A 206 -0.95 11.14 -10.19
CA SER A 206 -1.67 12.41 -10.36
C SER A 206 -2.68 12.40 -11.52
N ALA A 207 -2.46 11.54 -12.52
CA ALA A 207 -3.35 11.39 -13.66
C ALA A 207 -4.54 10.43 -13.43
N LEU A 208 -4.60 9.74 -12.27
CA LEU A 208 -5.61 8.71 -12.01
C LEU A 208 -7.04 9.23 -12.12
N ARG A 209 -7.33 10.41 -11.54
CA ARG A 209 -8.67 10.99 -11.62
C ARG A 209 -9.14 11.19 -13.07
N SER A 210 -8.28 11.74 -13.92
CA SER A 210 -8.62 11.96 -15.33
C SER A 210 -8.75 10.66 -16.13
N LYS A 211 -8.00 9.63 -15.76
CA LYS A 211 -8.00 8.32 -16.45
C LYS A 211 -9.15 7.41 -16.04
N LEU A 212 -9.58 7.49 -14.77
CA LEU A 212 -10.67 6.68 -14.19
C LEU A 212 -12.04 7.35 -14.33
N GLY A 213 -12.07 8.69 -14.42
CA GLY A 213 -13.26 9.51 -14.24
C GLY A 213 -13.54 9.78 -12.75
N ASP A 214 -14.29 10.85 -12.49
CA ASP A 214 -14.54 11.33 -11.12
C ASP A 214 -15.27 10.32 -10.25
N GLU A 215 -16.22 9.59 -10.80
CA GLU A 215 -17.04 8.62 -10.06
C GLU A 215 -16.19 7.47 -9.50
N ARG A 216 -15.44 6.75 -10.36
CA ARG A 216 -14.57 5.65 -9.94
C ARG A 216 -13.48 6.12 -9.00
N PHE A 217 -12.81 7.23 -9.36
CA PHE A 217 -11.74 7.77 -8.51
C PHE A 217 -12.27 8.14 -7.12
N SER A 218 -13.37 8.91 -7.04
CA SER A 218 -13.95 9.31 -5.77
C SER A 218 -14.48 8.12 -4.96
N GLY A 219 -15.05 7.12 -5.62
CA GLY A 219 -15.51 5.89 -4.98
C GLY A 219 -14.37 5.13 -4.31
N ILE A 220 -13.22 4.98 -4.98
CA ILE A 220 -12.03 4.32 -4.40
C ILE A 220 -11.46 5.16 -3.25
N MET A 221 -11.33 6.49 -3.41
CA MET A 221 -10.85 7.36 -2.34
C MET A 221 -11.74 7.30 -1.08
N GLN A 222 -13.06 7.21 -1.26
CA GLN A 222 -14.01 7.03 -0.14
C GLN A 222 -13.83 5.67 0.55
N LYS A 223 -13.61 4.60 -0.21
CA LYS A 223 -13.31 3.27 0.37
C LYS A 223 -12.01 3.31 1.17
N SER A 224 -10.93 3.84 0.59
CA SER A 224 -9.65 4.02 1.28
C SER A 224 -9.80 4.85 2.55
N ALA A 225 -10.56 5.96 2.49
CA ALA A 225 -10.81 6.82 3.65
C ALA A 225 -11.54 6.09 4.78
N ARG A 226 -12.56 5.28 4.45
CA ARG A 226 -13.29 4.46 5.44
C ARG A 226 -12.39 3.41 6.09
N LEU A 227 -11.56 2.72 5.29
CA LEU A 227 -10.59 1.76 5.82
C LEU A 227 -9.60 2.40 6.79
N LEU A 228 -9.20 3.65 6.52
CA LEU A 228 -8.24 4.40 7.33
C LEU A 228 -8.89 5.33 8.37
N GLU A 229 -10.21 5.19 8.65
CA GLU A 229 -10.93 6.07 9.57
C GLU A 229 -10.30 6.09 10.97
N ASN A 230 -9.91 4.94 11.48
CA ASN A 230 -9.29 4.77 12.79
C ASN A 230 -7.74 4.73 12.75
N ALA A 231 -7.13 4.94 11.58
CA ALA A 231 -5.68 4.89 11.45
C ALA A 231 -5.00 6.05 12.21
N GLU A 232 -3.93 5.72 12.92
CA GLU A 232 -3.09 6.72 13.59
C GLU A 232 -2.37 7.58 12.53
N ARG A 233 -2.47 8.90 12.68
CA ARG A 233 -1.87 9.88 11.79
C ARG A 233 -0.55 10.38 12.35
N PHE A 234 0.45 10.44 11.51
CA PHE A 234 1.72 11.07 11.78
C PHE A 234 1.84 12.32 10.90
N SER A 235 1.79 13.50 11.52
CA SER A 235 1.97 14.75 10.79
C SER A 235 3.46 15.05 10.67
N VAL A 236 3.94 15.21 9.44
CA VAL A 236 5.27 15.77 9.20
C VAL A 236 5.17 17.28 9.32
N ASN A 237 6.01 17.86 10.19
CA ASN A 237 6.00 19.30 10.45
C ASN A 237 6.38 20.08 9.19
N THR A 238 5.56 21.06 8.85
CA THR A 238 5.84 22.08 7.84
C THR A 238 6.65 23.21 8.44
#